data_4c92a3c346fce729de976a27d321a6a0
#
_entry.id   4c92a3c346fce729de976a27d321a6a0
#
_cell.length_a   1.000
_cell.length_b   1.000
_cell.length_c   1.000
_cell.angle_alpha   90.00
_cell.angle_beta   90.00
_cell.angle_gamma   90.00
#
_symmetry.space_group_name_H-M   'P 1'
#
loop_
_entity.id
_entity.type
_entity.pdbx_description
1 polymer ?
#
loop_
_entity_poly.entity_id
_entity_poly.type
_entity_poly.pdbx_seq_one_letter_code
_entity_poly.pdbx_strand_id
1 'polypeptide(L)'
;MKLSILTSLAFAISFAWPSAAQAAKRDAYPNIIFVMADDMGYGDLQSYNPESKIETPHLARLAKEGRRFTDAHAPASVCVPTRYGLMTGRYPFRMKFGRGPLLEPDHPTLPSILKQAGYKTAMIGKWHLGVEHEKNPVANQKLGGGPVEHGFDHFYGIPASLDIPPYYWIHNDRPVAPPSERISDNNTPGWTRIQGAFWRGGGIAPGYKHIDVLPIIRDRSADYIEAAAKSDIPFFLYVALPAPHTPWLPTKRFEGKTPVSDYGDFVLMVDDLVGRLLGALDKTKQADETLFIFTSDNGPVWYSQDVEKYKHSSVGPLRGMKGDAWEGGHRMPFIARWPSHIPAGSRSKEVICHTDMIATAAAITGQKLPANAGEDSYNLLPAFLGKKTKPIREATVHQSSRRYLAIRQGNWKLIPGLGSGGFSKPSTVKPKKGDPAGQLYNLKNDLSEKTNLYAKRPKIVKRLTALLEKYKKENRSTPAN
;
A
#
# COMPACT_ATOMS: atom_id res chain seq x y z
N MET A 1 1.10 41.04 70.14
CA MET A 1 1.77 40.16 69.15
C MET A 1 0.82 39.02 68.81
N LYS A 2 0.15 39.10 67.66
CA LYS A 2 -0.70 38.04 67.18
C LYS A 2 0.02 37.27 66.07
N LEU A 3 0.24 36.00 66.26
CA LEU A 3 0.88 35.10 65.33
C LEU A 3 -0.23 34.51 64.41
N SER A 4 -0.19 34.80 63.13
CA SER A 4 -1.08 34.25 62.14
C SER A 4 -0.43 33.01 61.53
N ILE A 5 -1.05 31.86 61.68
CA ILE A 5 -0.65 30.58 61.06
C ILE A 5 -1.33 30.51 59.69
N LEU A 6 -0.56 30.57 58.63
CA LEU A 6 -1.02 30.27 57.26
C LEU A 6 -0.98 28.74 57.04
N THR A 7 -2.16 28.14 56.92
CA THR A 7 -2.34 26.76 56.50
C THR A 7 -2.30 26.67 54.95
N SER A 8 -1.24 26.10 54.39
CA SER A 8 -1.15 25.81 52.95
C SER A 8 -1.94 24.54 52.62
N LEU A 9 -3.03 24.68 51.88
CA LEU A 9 -3.78 23.56 51.29
C LEU A 9 -3.03 23.10 50.04
N ALA A 10 -2.39 21.91 50.11
CA ALA A 10 -1.83 21.26 48.94
C ALA A 10 -2.95 20.53 48.19
N PHE A 11 -3.33 21.01 47.00
CA PHE A 11 -4.18 20.28 46.06
C PHE A 11 -3.36 19.16 45.39
N ALA A 12 -3.60 17.93 45.79
CA ALA A 12 -3.10 16.75 45.09
C ALA A 12 -3.95 16.55 43.82
N ILE A 13 -3.41 16.93 42.66
CA ILE A 13 -3.98 16.55 41.34
C ILE A 13 -3.61 15.10 41.10
N SER A 14 -4.55 14.20 41.36
CA SER A 14 -4.43 12.80 40.95
C SER A 14 -4.62 12.70 39.45
N PHE A 15 -3.50 12.56 38.71
CA PHE A 15 -3.53 12.09 37.34
C PHE A 15 -3.98 10.63 37.34
N ALA A 16 -5.26 10.38 37.05
CA ALA A 16 -5.72 9.03 36.71
C ALA A 16 -5.10 8.67 35.35
N TRP A 17 -4.11 7.83 35.35
CA TRP A 17 -3.64 7.16 34.14
C TRP A 17 -4.77 6.30 33.61
N PRO A 18 -5.08 6.34 32.28
CA PRO A 18 -6.06 5.42 31.74
C PRO A 18 -5.62 4.00 32.02
N SER A 19 -6.52 3.21 32.60
CA SER A 19 -6.32 1.80 32.88
C SER A 19 -5.81 1.09 31.63
N ALA A 20 -4.88 0.14 31.80
CA ALA A 20 -4.38 -0.73 30.74
C ALA A 20 -5.56 -1.16 29.84
N ALA A 21 -5.47 -0.83 28.55
CA ALA A 21 -6.51 -1.18 27.58
C ALA A 21 -6.78 -2.67 27.72
N GLN A 22 -8.02 -3.01 28.06
CA GLN A 22 -8.44 -4.40 28.21
C GLN A 22 -8.22 -5.08 26.88
N ALA A 23 -7.43 -6.16 26.84
CA ALA A 23 -7.13 -6.88 25.61
C ALA A 23 -8.45 -7.24 24.92
N ALA A 24 -8.59 -6.83 23.65
CA ALA A 24 -9.76 -7.18 22.86
C ALA A 24 -9.85 -8.70 22.77
N LYS A 25 -11.07 -9.25 22.87
CA LYS A 25 -11.30 -10.66 22.59
C LYS A 25 -11.56 -10.84 21.10
N ARG A 26 -11.08 -11.94 20.52
CA ARG A 26 -11.26 -12.28 19.11
C ARG A 26 -12.73 -12.33 18.69
N ASP A 27 -13.63 -12.77 19.56
CA ASP A 27 -15.07 -12.79 19.32
C ASP A 27 -15.68 -11.39 19.05
N ALA A 28 -14.97 -10.30 19.41
CA ALA A 28 -15.44 -8.94 19.21
C ALA A 28 -14.98 -8.32 17.87
N TYR A 29 -13.79 -8.73 17.38
CA TYR A 29 -13.16 -8.14 16.19
C TYR A 29 -12.46 -9.21 15.35
N PRO A 30 -12.49 -9.10 13.99
CA PRO A 30 -11.78 -10.02 13.11
C PRO A 30 -10.27 -9.87 13.21
N ASN A 31 -9.52 -10.91 12.92
CA ASN A 31 -8.15 -10.75 12.50
C ASN A 31 -8.11 -9.97 11.18
N ILE A 32 -7.06 -9.19 10.95
CA ILE A 32 -6.89 -8.44 9.71
C ILE A 32 -5.55 -8.80 9.09
N ILE A 33 -5.57 -9.32 7.86
CA ILE A 33 -4.38 -9.56 7.05
C ILE A 33 -4.45 -8.63 5.85
N PHE A 34 -3.43 -7.79 5.69
CA PHE A 34 -3.30 -6.87 4.56
C PHE A 34 -2.05 -7.24 3.77
N VAL A 35 -2.22 -7.84 2.60
CA VAL A 35 -1.13 -8.21 1.69
C VAL A 35 -1.01 -7.16 0.60
N MET A 36 0.15 -6.53 0.49
CA MET A 36 0.43 -5.53 -0.53
C MET A 36 1.58 -6.00 -1.41
N ALA A 37 1.29 -6.31 -2.68
CA ALA A 37 2.30 -6.52 -3.70
C ALA A 37 3.00 -5.20 -4.07
N ASP A 38 4.14 -5.28 -4.73
CA ASP A 38 4.95 -4.16 -5.19
C ASP A 38 5.07 -4.21 -6.72
N ASP A 39 4.58 -3.19 -7.42
CA ASP A 39 4.56 -3.13 -8.89
C ASP A 39 3.68 -4.19 -9.59
N MET A 40 2.65 -4.71 -8.95
CA MET A 40 1.74 -5.67 -9.58
C MET A 40 0.60 -4.96 -10.31
N GLY A 41 0.42 -5.31 -11.58
CA GLY A 41 -0.56 -4.65 -12.43
C GLY A 41 -2.01 -5.11 -12.23
N TYR A 42 -2.94 -4.22 -12.58
CA TYR A 42 -4.38 -4.54 -12.63
C TYR A 42 -4.68 -5.71 -13.58
N GLY A 43 -3.91 -5.80 -14.68
CA GLY A 43 -4.07 -6.79 -15.73
C GLY A 43 -3.35 -8.12 -15.50
N ASP A 44 -2.58 -8.26 -14.43
CA ASP A 44 -1.85 -9.50 -14.13
C ASP A 44 -2.78 -10.61 -13.63
N LEU A 45 -3.88 -10.25 -12.96
CA LEU A 45 -4.83 -11.21 -12.42
C LEU A 45 -5.96 -11.52 -13.42
N GLN A 46 -6.18 -12.79 -13.73
CA GLN A 46 -7.29 -13.22 -14.60
C GLN A 46 -8.67 -12.79 -14.08
N SER A 47 -8.83 -12.64 -12.76
CA SER A 47 -10.05 -12.13 -12.14
C SER A 47 -10.36 -10.67 -12.50
N TYR A 48 -9.40 -9.89 -12.99
CA TYR A 48 -9.53 -8.49 -13.44
C TYR A 48 -9.36 -8.36 -14.95
N ASN A 49 -8.54 -9.20 -15.55
CA ASN A 49 -8.23 -9.21 -16.98
C ASN A 49 -8.26 -10.67 -17.48
N PRO A 50 -9.36 -11.12 -18.12
CA PRO A 50 -9.45 -12.49 -18.65
C PRO A 50 -8.34 -12.85 -19.66
N GLU A 51 -7.73 -11.84 -20.30
CA GLU A 51 -6.64 -12.00 -21.27
C GLU A 51 -5.25 -12.17 -20.59
N SER A 52 -5.19 -12.13 -19.27
CA SER A 52 -3.92 -12.36 -18.55
C SER A 52 -3.32 -13.71 -18.91
N LYS A 53 -2.01 -13.71 -19.21
CA LYS A 53 -1.24 -14.92 -19.51
C LYS A 53 -0.62 -15.55 -18.27
N ILE A 54 -0.93 -15.01 -17.07
CA ILE A 54 -0.42 -15.49 -15.80
C ILE A 54 -1.58 -16.13 -15.03
N GLU A 55 -1.49 -17.42 -14.78
CA GLU A 55 -2.47 -18.14 -13.99
C GLU A 55 -2.19 -17.94 -12.50
N THR A 56 -3.13 -17.33 -11.78
CA THR A 56 -3.01 -17.05 -10.35
C THR A 56 -4.13 -17.74 -9.57
N PRO A 57 -4.05 -19.06 -9.36
CA PRO A 57 -5.16 -19.86 -8.81
C PRO A 57 -5.53 -19.47 -7.37
N HIS A 58 -4.58 -19.06 -6.53
CA HIS A 58 -4.85 -18.69 -5.14
C HIS A 58 -5.49 -17.30 -5.05
N LEU A 59 -5.06 -16.34 -5.86
CA LEU A 59 -5.71 -15.03 -5.99
C LEU A 59 -7.09 -15.16 -6.66
N ALA A 60 -7.26 -16.13 -7.58
CA ALA A 60 -8.57 -16.47 -8.14
C ALA A 60 -9.51 -17.07 -7.07
N ARG A 61 -8.99 -17.96 -6.19
CA ARG A 61 -9.71 -18.45 -5.01
C ARG A 61 -10.13 -17.29 -4.11
N LEU A 62 -9.21 -16.40 -3.76
CA LEU A 62 -9.49 -15.23 -2.92
C LEU A 62 -10.59 -14.35 -3.54
N ALA A 63 -10.54 -14.12 -4.86
CA ALA A 63 -11.56 -13.37 -5.59
C ALA A 63 -12.93 -14.05 -5.64
N LYS A 64 -12.94 -15.39 -5.75
CA LYS A 64 -14.16 -16.22 -5.73
C LYS A 64 -14.83 -16.23 -4.35
N GLU A 65 -14.03 -16.30 -3.29
CA GLU A 65 -14.50 -16.34 -1.91
C GLU A 65 -14.75 -14.95 -1.31
N GLY A 66 -14.26 -13.88 -1.97
CA GLY A 66 -14.35 -12.50 -1.50
C GLY A 66 -15.07 -11.56 -2.45
N ARG A 67 -14.78 -10.27 -2.32
CA ARG A 67 -15.31 -9.18 -3.12
C ARG A 67 -14.19 -8.45 -3.85
N ARG A 68 -14.33 -8.28 -5.16
CA ARG A 68 -13.38 -7.52 -6.00
C ARG A 68 -13.82 -6.06 -6.11
N PHE A 69 -12.88 -5.14 -5.91
CA PHE A 69 -13.08 -3.72 -6.16
C PHE A 69 -12.42 -3.37 -7.49
N THR A 70 -13.24 -2.98 -8.47
CA THR A 70 -12.76 -2.70 -9.83
C THR A 70 -12.35 -1.24 -10.03
N ASP A 71 -12.51 -0.43 -9.00
CA ASP A 71 -12.19 1.00 -8.99
C ASP A 71 -11.43 1.38 -7.70
N ALA A 72 -10.39 0.58 -7.41
CA ALA A 72 -9.52 0.75 -6.26
C ALA A 72 -8.21 1.42 -6.66
N HIS A 73 -7.73 2.34 -5.84
CA HIS A 73 -6.60 3.19 -6.17
C HIS A 73 -5.55 3.25 -5.07
N ALA A 74 -4.29 3.30 -5.50
CA ALA A 74 -3.21 3.80 -4.69
C ALA A 74 -3.24 5.35 -4.65
N PRO A 75 -2.87 5.99 -3.53
CA PRO A 75 -2.81 7.46 -3.45
C PRO A 75 -1.65 8.06 -4.26
N ALA A 76 -0.72 7.22 -4.69
CA ALA A 76 0.36 7.59 -5.61
C ALA A 76 0.66 6.46 -6.59
N SER A 77 1.39 6.77 -7.64
CA SER A 77 1.84 5.80 -8.64
C SER A 77 3.26 5.26 -8.40
N VAL A 78 3.79 5.41 -7.19
CA VAL A 78 5.08 4.86 -6.72
C VAL A 78 5.01 4.46 -5.24
N CYS A 79 5.88 3.53 -4.84
CA CYS A 79 5.78 2.78 -3.57
C CYS A 79 5.84 3.64 -2.30
N VAL A 80 6.88 4.44 -2.09
CA VAL A 80 7.07 5.22 -0.85
C VAL A 80 5.84 6.05 -0.48
N PRO A 81 5.34 6.95 -1.35
CA PRO A 81 4.17 7.77 -1.01
C PRO A 81 2.88 6.95 -0.87
N THR A 82 2.74 5.82 -1.56
CA THR A 82 1.59 4.94 -1.35
C THR A 82 1.62 4.29 0.03
N ARG A 83 2.77 3.78 0.46
CA ARG A 83 2.95 3.17 1.79
C ARG A 83 2.75 4.20 2.90
N TYR A 84 3.20 5.44 2.70
CA TYR A 84 2.87 6.57 3.58
C TYR A 84 1.35 6.77 3.69
N GLY A 85 0.66 6.81 2.56
CA GLY A 85 -0.79 6.99 2.54
C GLY A 85 -1.57 5.87 3.22
N LEU A 86 -1.14 4.59 3.07
CA LEU A 86 -1.71 3.45 3.79
C LEU A 86 -1.53 3.59 5.32
N MET A 87 -0.32 3.97 5.75
CA MET A 87 -0.01 4.06 7.18
C MET A 87 -0.74 5.21 7.86
N THR A 88 -0.87 6.38 7.20
CA THR A 88 -1.36 7.62 7.82
C THR A 88 -2.79 7.98 7.49
N GLY A 89 -3.37 7.40 6.43
CA GLY A 89 -4.66 7.86 5.89
C GLY A 89 -4.60 9.24 5.24
N ARG A 90 -3.41 9.69 4.81
CA ARG A 90 -3.16 11.02 4.21
C ARG A 90 -2.73 10.91 2.76
N TYR A 91 -3.14 11.84 1.92
CA TYR A 91 -2.58 11.94 0.57
C TYR A 91 -1.10 12.30 0.60
N PRO A 92 -0.28 11.71 -0.29
CA PRO A 92 1.18 11.87 -0.27
C PRO A 92 1.70 13.30 -0.44
N PHE A 93 0.92 14.21 -1.00
CA PHE A 93 1.34 15.62 -1.09
C PHE A 93 1.44 16.32 0.28
N ARG A 94 0.93 15.68 1.35
CA ARG A 94 1.08 16.13 2.75
C ARG A 94 2.35 15.59 3.41
N MET A 95 2.99 14.60 2.79
CA MET A 95 4.22 14.00 3.30
C MET A 95 5.38 14.99 3.24
N LYS A 96 6.10 15.12 4.35
CA LYS A 96 7.37 15.85 4.38
C LYS A 96 8.45 14.98 3.79
N PHE A 97 8.89 15.33 2.58
CA PHE A 97 10.03 14.65 1.96
C PHE A 97 11.33 15.03 2.68
N GLY A 98 12.14 14.03 3.04
CA GLY A 98 13.40 14.21 3.74
C GLY A 98 14.32 13.00 3.60
N ARG A 99 15.45 13.03 4.31
CA ARG A 99 16.32 11.87 4.53
C ARG A 99 15.94 11.24 5.88
N GLY A 100 15.97 9.90 5.97
CA GLY A 100 15.59 9.14 7.16
C GLY A 100 14.10 8.86 7.24
N PRO A 101 13.54 8.70 8.44
CA PRO A 101 12.12 8.38 8.65
C PRO A 101 11.18 9.42 8.03
N LEU A 102 10.16 8.94 7.32
CA LEU A 102 9.20 9.77 6.60
C LEU A 102 7.86 9.93 7.34
N LEU A 103 7.61 9.10 8.35
CA LEU A 103 6.45 9.23 9.23
C LEU A 103 6.78 10.20 10.37
N GLU A 104 5.86 11.10 10.66
CA GLU A 104 5.99 11.98 11.83
C GLU A 104 5.84 11.15 13.13
N PRO A 105 6.69 11.35 14.15
CA PRO A 105 6.74 10.49 15.35
C PRO A 105 5.38 10.32 16.04
N ASP A 106 4.62 11.40 16.19
CA ASP A 106 3.37 11.43 16.96
C ASP A 106 2.11 11.32 16.07
N HIS A 107 2.28 11.07 14.76
CA HIS A 107 1.12 10.95 13.88
C HIS A 107 0.49 9.56 14.01
N PRO A 108 -0.84 9.47 14.26
CA PRO A 108 -1.52 8.19 14.34
C PRO A 108 -1.41 7.40 13.03
N THR A 109 -1.13 6.11 13.14
CA THR A 109 -0.97 5.20 12.01
C THR A 109 -2.00 4.07 12.06
N LEU A 110 -2.20 3.39 10.95
CA LEU A 110 -3.10 2.23 10.88
C LEU A 110 -2.79 1.18 11.99
N PRO A 111 -1.53 0.72 12.18
CA PRO A 111 -1.25 -0.21 13.27
C PRO A 111 -1.43 0.41 14.65
N SER A 112 -1.14 1.69 14.87
CA SER A 112 -1.32 2.30 16.18
C SER A 112 -2.81 2.40 16.58
N ILE A 113 -3.73 2.68 15.64
CA ILE A 113 -5.17 2.65 15.88
C ILE A 113 -5.64 1.23 16.24
N LEU A 114 -5.19 0.21 15.50
CA LEU A 114 -5.55 -1.17 15.80
C LEU A 114 -4.95 -1.64 17.14
N LYS A 115 -3.73 -1.25 17.46
CA LYS A 115 -3.10 -1.53 18.75
C LYS A 115 -3.87 -0.92 19.92
N GLN A 116 -4.38 0.31 19.77
CA GLN A 116 -5.26 0.94 20.77
C GLN A 116 -6.57 0.18 20.96
N ALA A 117 -7.05 -0.55 19.93
CA ALA A 117 -8.20 -1.45 20.02
C ALA A 117 -7.86 -2.82 20.65
N GLY A 118 -6.62 -3.05 21.07
CA GLY A 118 -6.17 -4.29 21.70
C GLY A 118 -5.67 -5.36 20.72
N TYR A 119 -5.44 -5.03 19.44
CA TYR A 119 -4.82 -5.94 18.48
C TYR A 119 -3.34 -6.17 18.80
N LYS A 120 -2.87 -7.40 18.53
CA LYS A 120 -1.45 -7.65 18.27
C LYS A 120 -1.13 -7.23 16.84
N THR A 121 -0.08 -6.45 16.66
CA THR A 121 0.24 -5.85 15.36
C THR A 121 1.59 -6.33 14.85
N ALA A 122 1.64 -6.82 13.63
CA ALA A 122 2.86 -7.30 13.01
C ALA A 122 3.01 -6.81 11.56
N MET A 123 4.25 -6.59 11.17
CA MET A 123 4.62 -6.33 9.79
C MET A 123 5.73 -7.27 9.37
N ILE A 124 5.58 -7.88 8.19
CA ILE A 124 6.59 -8.74 7.57
C ILE A 124 6.82 -8.29 6.15
N GLY A 125 8.08 -7.94 5.81
CA GLY A 125 8.48 -7.54 4.47
C GLY A 125 9.08 -6.14 4.34
N LYS A 126 8.77 -5.46 3.23
CA LYS A 126 9.35 -4.18 2.81
C LYS A 126 8.76 -2.99 3.57
N TRP A 127 9.60 -2.27 4.35
CA TRP A 127 9.17 -1.03 5.04
C TRP A 127 9.08 0.17 4.09
N HIS A 128 10.20 0.58 3.55
CA HIS A 128 10.36 1.65 2.55
C HIS A 128 9.85 3.05 2.98
N LEU A 129 9.76 3.30 4.28
CA LEU A 129 9.42 4.62 4.84
C LEU A 129 10.56 5.25 5.64
N GLY A 130 11.76 4.67 5.48
CA GLY A 130 12.98 5.13 6.14
C GLY A 130 13.07 4.71 7.61
N VAL A 131 14.30 4.53 8.05
CA VAL A 131 14.68 4.37 9.45
C VAL A 131 15.94 5.19 9.70
N GLU A 132 16.20 5.54 10.95
CA GLU A 132 17.47 6.16 11.32
C GLU A 132 18.63 5.21 11.04
N HIS A 133 19.77 5.75 10.66
CA HIS A 133 20.98 4.97 10.34
C HIS A 133 20.84 3.93 9.23
N GLU A 134 19.78 3.98 8.42
CA GLU A 134 19.45 2.99 7.38
C GLU A 134 20.65 2.65 6.47
N LYS A 135 21.45 3.66 6.10
CA LYS A 135 22.55 3.48 5.15
C LYS A 135 23.78 2.78 5.73
N ASN A 136 24.04 2.94 7.00
CA ASN A 136 25.24 2.40 7.67
C ASN A 136 24.89 1.88 9.07
N PRO A 137 23.97 0.93 9.22
CA PRO A 137 23.64 0.36 10.51
C PRO A 137 24.83 -0.48 11.02
N VAL A 138 25.08 -0.41 12.34
CA VAL A 138 26.03 -1.29 12.99
C VAL A 138 25.32 -2.36 13.82
N ALA A 139 26.05 -3.40 14.22
CA ALA A 139 25.49 -4.50 15.00
C ALA A 139 24.82 -3.99 16.29
N ASN A 140 23.66 -4.50 16.62
CA ASN A 140 22.86 -4.13 17.80
C ASN A 140 22.40 -2.66 17.88
N GLN A 141 22.60 -1.86 16.84
CA GLN A 141 22.14 -0.47 16.80
C GLN A 141 20.60 -0.43 16.72
N LYS A 142 19.98 0.40 17.56
CA LYS A 142 18.57 0.74 17.41
C LYS A 142 18.38 1.62 16.16
N LEU A 143 17.41 1.25 15.33
CA LEU A 143 16.99 1.97 14.13
C LEU A 143 15.68 2.70 14.44
N GLY A 144 15.77 3.98 14.84
CA GLY A 144 14.62 4.80 15.18
C GLY A 144 13.73 5.11 13.97
N GLY A 145 12.50 5.56 14.24
CA GLY A 145 11.51 5.94 13.21
C GLY A 145 11.03 4.80 12.35
N GLY A 146 11.23 3.56 12.79
CA GLY A 146 10.84 2.35 12.09
C GLY A 146 9.43 1.83 12.47
N PRO A 147 9.05 0.64 11.96
CA PRO A 147 7.72 0.06 12.17
C PRO A 147 7.29 -0.03 13.62
N VAL A 148 8.20 -0.40 14.53
CA VAL A 148 7.89 -0.60 15.95
C VAL A 148 7.47 0.72 16.62
N GLU A 149 8.12 1.82 16.30
CA GLU A 149 7.77 3.15 16.85
C GLU A 149 6.47 3.70 16.25
N HIS A 150 6.02 3.14 15.12
CA HIS A 150 4.77 3.51 14.46
C HIS A 150 3.62 2.50 14.70
N GLY A 151 3.71 1.70 15.77
CA GLY A 151 2.59 0.93 16.30
C GLY A 151 2.62 -0.57 15.99
N PHE A 152 3.64 -1.12 15.34
CA PHE A 152 3.81 -2.56 15.22
C PHE A 152 4.49 -3.14 16.47
N ASP A 153 3.94 -4.25 17.00
CA ASP A 153 4.57 -5.02 18.09
C ASP A 153 5.73 -5.88 17.58
N HIS A 154 5.62 -6.31 16.33
CA HIS A 154 6.61 -7.15 15.67
C HIS A 154 6.90 -6.68 14.25
N PHE A 155 8.17 -6.62 13.90
CA PHE A 155 8.64 -6.37 12.54
C PHE A 155 9.74 -7.34 12.16
N TYR A 156 9.61 -7.97 10.99
CA TYR A 156 10.70 -8.67 10.33
C TYR A 156 10.70 -8.33 8.84
N GLY A 157 11.74 -7.66 8.35
CA GLY A 157 11.70 -7.20 6.97
C GLY A 157 12.97 -6.53 6.49
N ILE A 158 12.84 -5.85 5.36
CA ILE A 158 13.89 -5.13 4.67
C ILE A 158 13.62 -3.62 4.69
N PRO A 159 14.66 -2.78 4.75
CA PRO A 159 14.49 -1.33 4.88
C PRO A 159 13.86 -0.70 3.63
N ALA A 160 14.22 -1.15 2.44
CA ALA A 160 13.80 -0.58 1.16
C ALA A 160 13.46 -1.66 0.13
N SER A 161 13.44 -1.31 -1.17
CA SER A 161 13.27 -2.25 -2.29
C SER A 161 14.50 -3.13 -2.48
N LEU A 162 14.31 -4.31 -3.08
CA LEU A 162 15.41 -5.25 -3.38
C LEU A 162 16.46 -4.71 -4.36
N ASP A 163 16.18 -3.62 -5.06
CA ASP A 163 17.11 -2.97 -5.98
C ASP A 163 17.87 -1.79 -5.35
N ILE A 164 17.62 -1.49 -4.05
CA ILE A 164 18.16 -0.33 -3.34
C ILE A 164 19.02 -0.76 -2.16
N PRO A 165 20.35 -0.55 -2.20
CA PRO A 165 21.24 -0.84 -1.08
C PRO A 165 21.08 0.17 0.07
N PRO A 166 21.48 -0.22 1.30
CA PRO A 166 22.08 -1.49 1.70
C PRO A 166 21.05 -2.63 1.88
N TYR A 167 21.51 -3.87 1.65
CA TYR A 167 20.70 -5.08 1.70
C TYR A 167 20.92 -5.82 3.01
N TYR A 168 19.93 -5.79 3.90
CA TYR A 168 19.98 -6.46 5.19
C TYR A 168 18.57 -6.68 5.75
N TRP A 169 18.47 -7.60 6.70
CA TRP A 169 17.24 -7.84 7.44
C TRP A 169 17.19 -6.99 8.72
N ILE A 170 16.01 -6.52 9.05
CA ILE A 170 15.70 -5.87 10.32
C ILE A 170 14.74 -6.77 11.10
N HIS A 171 15.05 -6.99 12.38
CA HIS A 171 14.14 -7.60 13.35
C HIS A 171 13.76 -6.55 14.39
N ASN A 172 12.48 -6.21 14.43
CA ASN A 172 11.93 -5.12 15.21
C ASN A 172 12.61 -3.78 14.91
N ASP A 173 13.52 -3.35 15.74
CA ASP A 173 14.24 -2.09 15.64
C ASP A 173 15.76 -2.25 15.46
N ARG A 174 16.23 -3.46 15.09
CA ARG A 174 17.68 -3.75 14.97
C ARG A 174 18.02 -4.52 13.69
N PRO A 175 19.19 -4.26 13.08
CA PRO A 175 19.67 -5.11 12.00
C PRO A 175 19.94 -6.52 12.53
N VAL A 176 19.52 -7.54 11.78
CA VAL A 176 19.86 -8.94 12.08
C VAL A 176 21.37 -9.17 11.92
N ALA A 177 21.93 -8.62 10.85
CA ALA A 177 23.36 -8.48 10.63
C ALA A 177 23.60 -7.17 9.86
N PRO A 178 24.66 -6.40 10.18
CA PRO A 178 24.98 -5.18 9.46
C PRO A 178 25.45 -5.50 8.04
N PRO A 179 25.25 -4.57 7.07
CA PRO A 179 25.71 -4.74 5.68
C PRO A 179 27.22 -4.51 5.55
N SER A 180 28.02 -5.41 6.11
CA SER A 180 29.48 -5.32 6.20
C SER A 180 30.24 -5.78 4.95
N GLU A 181 29.52 -6.44 4.03
CA GLU A 181 30.07 -6.86 2.74
C GLU A 181 29.61 -5.91 1.62
N ARG A 182 30.11 -6.13 0.41
CA ARG A 182 29.71 -5.37 -0.77
C ARG A 182 29.29 -6.28 -1.91
N ILE A 183 28.25 -5.84 -2.62
CA ILE A 183 27.79 -6.46 -3.87
C ILE A 183 27.92 -5.47 -5.02
N SER A 184 28.27 -5.93 -6.22
CA SER A 184 28.24 -5.13 -7.44
C SER A 184 26.81 -4.93 -7.94
N ASP A 185 26.59 -3.90 -8.77
CA ASP A 185 25.33 -3.75 -9.50
C ASP A 185 25.10 -4.90 -10.48
N ASN A 186 23.84 -5.18 -10.76
CA ASN A 186 23.43 -6.20 -11.70
C ASN A 186 22.38 -5.66 -12.68
N ASN A 187 22.41 -6.16 -13.89
CA ASN A 187 21.40 -5.91 -14.92
C ASN A 187 21.18 -7.18 -15.75
N THR A 188 19.98 -7.44 -16.15
CA THR A 188 19.68 -8.50 -17.11
C THR A 188 19.80 -7.95 -18.54
N PRO A 189 20.66 -8.55 -19.42
CA PRO A 189 20.74 -8.15 -20.82
C PRO A 189 19.38 -8.20 -21.51
N GLY A 190 19.10 -7.22 -22.35
CA GLY A 190 17.85 -7.12 -23.10
C GLY A 190 16.67 -6.50 -22.35
N TRP A 191 16.83 -6.16 -21.06
CA TRP A 191 15.85 -5.42 -20.27
C TRP A 191 16.29 -3.98 -20.00
N THR A 192 15.35 -3.10 -19.75
CA THR A 192 15.66 -1.74 -19.29
C THR A 192 16.17 -1.78 -17.86
N ARG A 193 16.88 -0.72 -17.41
CA ARG A 193 17.07 -0.52 -15.96
C ARG A 193 15.70 -0.48 -15.30
N ILE A 194 15.56 -1.06 -14.11
CA ILE A 194 14.29 -1.24 -13.41
C ILE A 194 13.38 -2.37 -13.93
N GLN A 195 13.93 -3.26 -14.76
CA GLN A 195 13.30 -4.54 -15.19
C GLN A 195 14.31 -5.67 -15.05
N GLY A 196 13.86 -6.93 -15.14
CA GLY A 196 14.72 -8.11 -15.00
C GLY A 196 15.33 -8.22 -13.60
N ALA A 197 16.47 -8.89 -13.49
CA ALA A 197 17.21 -9.04 -12.25
C ALA A 197 18.12 -7.81 -11.98
N PHE A 198 17.54 -6.63 -11.92
CA PHE A 198 18.26 -5.37 -11.69
C PHE A 198 18.39 -5.05 -10.20
N TRP A 199 19.61 -4.76 -9.74
CA TRP A 199 19.88 -4.11 -8.46
C TRP A 199 21.14 -3.24 -8.52
N ARG A 200 21.23 -2.27 -7.62
CA ARG A 200 22.38 -1.37 -7.48
C ARG A 200 23.41 -1.98 -6.56
N GLY A 201 24.69 -1.80 -6.89
CA GLY A 201 25.78 -2.16 -6.01
C GLY A 201 25.77 -1.37 -4.69
N GLY A 202 26.25 -1.99 -3.63
CA GLY A 202 26.31 -1.37 -2.33
C GLY A 202 26.64 -2.31 -1.18
N GLY A 203 26.31 -1.89 0.04
CA GLY A 203 26.46 -2.71 1.24
C GLY A 203 25.45 -3.87 1.24
N ILE A 204 25.91 -5.04 1.70
CA ILE A 204 25.08 -6.24 1.87
C ILE A 204 25.47 -6.96 3.16
N ALA A 205 24.49 -7.49 3.87
CA ALA A 205 24.76 -8.29 5.06
C ALA A 205 25.30 -9.67 4.69
N PRO A 206 26.22 -10.26 5.48
CA PRO A 206 26.70 -11.60 5.27
C PRO A 206 25.56 -12.61 5.14
N GLY A 207 25.61 -13.45 4.10
CA GLY A 207 24.60 -14.47 3.84
C GLY A 207 23.25 -13.96 3.31
N TYR A 208 23.06 -12.66 3.12
CA TYR A 208 21.85 -12.13 2.50
C TYR A 208 21.79 -12.48 1.01
N LYS A 209 20.67 -13.04 0.56
CA LYS A 209 20.45 -13.37 -0.86
C LYS A 209 19.11 -12.80 -1.29
N HIS A 210 19.08 -12.00 -2.35
CA HIS A 210 17.87 -11.38 -2.88
C HIS A 210 16.77 -12.41 -3.23
N ILE A 211 17.17 -13.57 -3.78
CA ILE A 211 16.23 -14.63 -4.19
C ILE A 211 15.50 -15.28 -3.01
N ASP A 212 16.09 -15.26 -1.81
CA ASP A 212 15.52 -15.88 -0.61
C ASP A 212 14.48 -14.96 0.08
N VAL A 213 14.40 -13.67 -0.32
CA VAL A 213 13.61 -12.69 0.42
C VAL A 213 12.12 -12.99 0.36
N LEU A 214 11.56 -13.25 -0.82
CA LEU A 214 10.13 -13.54 -0.94
C LEU A 214 9.72 -14.86 -0.28
N PRO A 215 10.48 -15.98 -0.43
CA PRO A 215 10.27 -17.20 0.35
C PRO A 215 10.28 -16.99 1.86
N ILE A 216 11.25 -16.24 2.39
CA ILE A 216 11.35 -15.95 3.83
C ILE A 216 10.13 -15.15 4.31
N ILE A 217 9.69 -14.14 3.56
CA ILE A 217 8.48 -13.36 3.88
C ILE A 217 7.26 -14.27 3.90
N ARG A 218 7.11 -15.16 2.89
CA ARG A 218 6.02 -16.13 2.80
C ARG A 218 5.94 -17.00 4.06
N ASP A 219 7.05 -17.64 4.40
CA ASP A 219 7.07 -18.63 5.47
C ASP A 219 6.90 -17.95 6.85
N ARG A 220 7.60 -16.86 7.13
CA ARG A 220 7.43 -16.10 8.37
C ARG A 220 6.03 -15.54 8.54
N SER A 221 5.36 -15.11 7.47
CA SER A 221 3.98 -14.63 7.55
C SER A 221 3.00 -15.76 7.90
N ALA A 222 3.20 -16.95 7.32
CA ALA A 222 2.40 -18.11 7.66
C ALA A 222 2.66 -18.61 9.10
N ASP A 223 3.92 -18.64 9.52
CA ASP A 223 4.31 -19.00 10.89
C ASP A 223 3.71 -18.01 11.91
N TYR A 224 3.67 -16.72 11.59
CA TYR A 224 3.02 -15.72 12.44
C TYR A 224 1.52 -16.01 12.58
N ILE A 225 0.80 -16.33 11.49
CA ILE A 225 -0.61 -16.68 11.52
C ILE A 225 -0.81 -17.93 12.42
N GLU A 226 0.00 -18.97 12.23
CA GLU A 226 -0.09 -20.22 13.01
C GLU A 226 0.23 -20.00 14.52
N ALA A 227 1.15 -19.09 14.83
CA ALA A 227 1.46 -18.71 16.20
C ALA A 227 0.36 -17.85 16.83
N ALA A 228 -0.12 -16.83 16.11
CA ALA A 228 -1.18 -15.93 16.58
C ALA A 228 -2.52 -16.66 16.81
N ALA A 229 -2.80 -17.72 16.04
CA ALA A 229 -3.99 -18.55 16.20
C ALA A 229 -4.12 -19.22 17.58
N LYS A 230 -3.03 -19.35 18.34
CA LYS A 230 -3.01 -19.93 19.68
C LYS A 230 -3.46 -18.95 20.78
N SER A 231 -3.75 -17.70 20.42
CA SER A 231 -4.18 -16.65 21.35
C SER A 231 -5.59 -16.18 21.00
N ASP A 232 -6.38 -15.75 21.97
CA ASP A 232 -7.70 -15.15 21.76
C ASP A 232 -7.65 -13.65 21.44
N ILE A 233 -6.46 -13.08 21.29
CA ILE A 233 -6.27 -11.68 20.93
C ILE A 233 -6.29 -11.56 19.39
N PRO A 234 -7.12 -10.67 18.80
CA PRO A 234 -7.11 -10.45 17.37
C PRO A 234 -5.76 -9.87 16.92
N PHE A 235 -5.35 -10.19 15.70
CA PHE A 235 -4.10 -9.69 15.15
C PHE A 235 -4.31 -8.88 13.86
N PHE A 236 -3.44 -7.91 13.65
CA PHE A 236 -3.22 -7.24 12.39
C PHE A 236 -1.87 -7.65 11.83
N LEU A 237 -1.87 -8.25 10.66
CA LEU A 237 -0.65 -8.64 9.92
C LEU A 237 -0.57 -7.87 8.60
N TYR A 238 0.42 -6.98 8.48
CA TYR A 238 0.77 -6.33 7.21
C TYR A 238 1.89 -7.10 6.53
N VAL A 239 1.56 -7.78 5.43
CA VAL A 239 2.53 -8.51 4.58
C VAL A 239 2.88 -7.61 3.40
N ALA A 240 4.02 -6.95 3.50
CA ALA A 240 4.47 -5.96 2.54
C ALA A 240 5.51 -6.58 1.60
N LEU A 241 5.07 -6.97 0.42
CA LEU A 241 5.93 -7.69 -0.52
C LEU A 241 6.89 -6.74 -1.23
N PRO A 242 8.10 -7.22 -1.59
CA PRO A 242 8.99 -6.55 -2.54
C PRO A 242 8.80 -7.09 -3.97
N ALA A 243 7.75 -7.87 -4.24
CA ALA A 243 7.48 -8.58 -5.47
C ALA A 243 6.10 -8.21 -6.06
N PRO A 244 5.96 -8.20 -7.39
CA PRO A 244 6.92 -8.54 -8.44
C PRO A 244 7.80 -7.37 -8.92
N HIS A 245 8.13 -6.40 -8.03
CA HIS A 245 9.11 -5.35 -8.34
C HIS A 245 10.48 -5.97 -8.71
N THR A 246 11.26 -5.28 -9.54
CA THR A 246 12.65 -5.67 -9.83
C THR A 246 13.49 -5.74 -8.53
N PRO A 247 14.45 -6.66 -8.40
CA PRO A 247 14.87 -7.70 -9.33
C PRO A 247 13.87 -8.85 -9.41
N TRP A 248 13.55 -9.27 -10.65
CA TRP A 248 12.71 -10.45 -10.87
C TRP A 248 13.54 -11.70 -10.63
N LEU A 249 13.28 -12.38 -9.53
CA LEU A 249 14.08 -13.52 -9.07
C LEU A 249 13.17 -14.71 -8.73
N PRO A 250 12.52 -15.30 -9.75
CA PRO A 250 11.78 -16.53 -9.52
C PRO A 250 12.72 -17.61 -9.00
N THR A 251 12.28 -18.35 -7.99
CA THR A 251 13.03 -19.53 -7.56
C THR A 251 12.87 -20.64 -8.59
N LYS A 252 13.80 -21.62 -8.63
CA LYS A 252 13.86 -22.70 -9.61
C LYS A 252 12.53 -23.45 -9.80
N ARG A 253 11.69 -23.50 -8.76
CA ARG A 253 10.34 -24.09 -8.82
C ARG A 253 9.41 -23.33 -9.79
N PHE A 254 9.62 -22.03 -9.97
CA PHE A 254 8.75 -21.13 -10.75
C PHE A 254 9.36 -20.70 -12.08
N GLU A 255 10.65 -20.92 -12.31
CA GLU A 255 11.33 -20.55 -13.57
C GLU A 255 10.66 -21.19 -14.78
N GLY A 256 10.34 -20.37 -15.79
CA GLY A 256 9.74 -20.81 -17.06
C GLY A 256 8.32 -21.34 -16.94
N LYS A 257 7.58 -21.01 -15.86
CA LYS A 257 6.20 -21.49 -15.67
C LYS A 257 5.16 -20.61 -16.36
N THR A 258 5.53 -19.39 -16.76
CA THR A 258 4.64 -18.53 -17.53
C THR A 258 5.25 -18.11 -18.86
N PRO A 259 4.43 -17.76 -19.87
CA PRO A 259 4.94 -17.18 -21.12
C PRO A 259 5.31 -15.70 -20.98
N VAL A 260 5.34 -15.13 -19.76
CA VAL A 260 5.51 -13.69 -19.48
C VAL A 260 6.85 -13.40 -18.82
N SER A 261 7.89 -14.16 -19.16
CA SER A 261 9.24 -14.02 -18.59
C SER A 261 9.32 -14.20 -17.07
N ASP A 262 10.49 -13.92 -16.50
CA ASP A 262 10.73 -13.93 -15.06
C ASP A 262 9.74 -13.03 -14.27
N TYR A 263 9.19 -12.00 -14.92
CA TYR A 263 8.14 -11.18 -14.31
C TYR A 263 6.88 -12.00 -13.97
N GLY A 264 6.36 -12.73 -14.96
CA GLY A 264 5.18 -13.58 -14.75
C GLY A 264 5.44 -14.71 -13.76
N ASP A 265 6.62 -15.31 -13.81
CA ASP A 265 7.05 -16.34 -12.86
C ASP A 265 7.16 -15.78 -11.43
N PHE A 266 7.59 -14.53 -11.29
CA PHE A 266 7.65 -13.85 -9.99
C PHE A 266 6.26 -13.46 -9.48
N VAL A 267 5.31 -13.15 -10.38
CA VAL A 267 3.88 -13.00 -10.04
C VAL A 267 3.29 -14.32 -9.51
N LEU A 268 3.68 -15.49 -10.08
CA LEU A 268 3.28 -16.79 -9.53
C LEU A 268 3.79 -17.01 -8.11
N MET A 269 4.97 -16.52 -7.77
CA MET A 269 5.46 -16.59 -6.39
C MET A 269 4.65 -15.73 -5.43
N VAL A 270 4.11 -14.59 -5.89
CA VAL A 270 3.15 -13.79 -5.11
C VAL A 270 1.86 -14.58 -4.89
N ASP A 271 1.36 -15.25 -5.91
CA ASP A 271 0.18 -16.11 -5.81
C ASP A 271 0.39 -17.28 -4.85
N ASP A 272 1.54 -17.98 -4.93
CA ASP A 272 1.94 -19.07 -4.01
C ASP A 272 2.00 -18.57 -2.54
N LEU A 273 2.52 -17.37 -2.32
CA LEU A 273 2.52 -16.75 -0.99
C LEU A 273 1.09 -16.55 -0.47
N VAL A 274 0.20 -16.00 -1.27
CA VAL A 274 -1.21 -15.85 -0.89
C VAL A 274 -1.84 -17.21 -0.58
N GLY A 275 -1.55 -18.23 -1.40
CA GLY A 275 -1.97 -19.62 -1.17
C GLY A 275 -1.48 -20.17 0.17
N ARG A 276 -0.22 -19.93 0.53
CA ARG A 276 0.36 -20.36 1.81
C ARG A 276 -0.32 -19.68 3.01
N LEU A 277 -0.65 -18.39 2.91
CA LEU A 277 -1.35 -17.67 3.97
C LEU A 277 -2.80 -18.15 4.13
N LEU A 278 -3.53 -18.34 3.01
CA LEU A 278 -4.88 -18.92 3.05
C LEU A 278 -4.86 -20.32 3.65
N GLY A 279 -3.88 -21.15 3.28
CA GLY A 279 -3.68 -22.49 3.86
C GLY A 279 -3.38 -22.46 5.36
N ALA A 280 -2.64 -21.46 5.85
CA ALA A 280 -2.40 -21.29 7.28
C ALA A 280 -3.69 -20.92 8.04
N LEU A 281 -4.55 -20.08 7.46
CA LEU A 281 -5.87 -19.75 8.02
C LEU A 281 -6.81 -20.96 8.02
N ASP A 282 -6.83 -21.75 6.94
CA ASP A 282 -7.64 -22.97 6.85
C ASP A 282 -7.18 -24.00 7.91
N LYS A 283 -5.87 -24.25 8.01
CA LYS A 283 -5.25 -25.17 8.98
C LYS A 283 -5.57 -24.79 10.43
N THR A 284 -5.55 -23.49 10.72
CA THR A 284 -5.79 -22.97 12.09
C THR A 284 -7.25 -22.67 12.37
N LYS A 285 -8.17 -22.90 11.40
CA LYS A 285 -9.60 -22.60 11.50
C LYS A 285 -9.89 -21.11 11.80
N GLN A 286 -9.02 -20.22 11.32
CA GLN A 286 -9.16 -18.77 11.49
C GLN A 286 -9.76 -18.07 10.26
N ALA A 287 -10.12 -18.83 9.23
CA ALA A 287 -10.58 -18.29 7.94
C ALA A 287 -11.82 -17.40 8.07
N ASP A 288 -12.81 -17.80 8.89
CA ASP A 288 -14.09 -17.09 9.05
C ASP A 288 -13.93 -15.84 9.94
N GLU A 289 -12.96 -15.86 10.84
CA GLU A 289 -12.62 -14.75 11.76
C GLU A 289 -11.61 -13.77 11.18
N THR A 290 -11.30 -13.85 9.88
CA THR A 290 -10.24 -13.05 9.28
C THR A 290 -10.72 -12.23 8.08
N LEU A 291 -10.55 -10.92 8.17
CA LEU A 291 -10.60 -10.01 7.02
C LEU A 291 -9.24 -10.09 6.30
N PHE A 292 -9.22 -10.75 5.15
CA PHE A 292 -8.05 -10.87 4.28
C PHE A 292 -8.16 -9.88 3.11
N ILE A 293 -7.19 -9.00 2.95
CA ILE A 293 -7.12 -8.01 1.88
C ILE A 293 -5.87 -8.26 1.05
N PHE A 294 -6.01 -8.27 -0.28
CA PHE A 294 -4.91 -8.29 -1.24
C PHE A 294 -4.98 -7.09 -2.17
N THR A 295 -3.86 -6.41 -2.39
CA THR A 295 -3.72 -5.28 -3.31
C THR A 295 -2.27 -5.10 -3.78
N SER A 296 -1.99 -4.04 -4.59
CA SER A 296 -0.65 -3.60 -4.98
C SER A 296 -0.44 -2.13 -4.62
N ASP A 297 0.81 -1.70 -4.42
CA ASP A 297 1.11 -0.32 -4.04
C ASP A 297 1.10 0.67 -5.21
N ASN A 298 1.36 0.23 -6.42
CA ASN A 298 1.27 1.00 -7.66
C ASN A 298 1.25 0.07 -8.87
N GLY A 299 1.10 0.66 -10.07
CA GLY A 299 1.13 -0.09 -11.34
C GLY A 299 2.49 -0.70 -11.66
N PRO A 300 2.54 -1.62 -12.62
CA PRO A 300 3.74 -2.34 -13.02
C PRO A 300 4.70 -1.47 -13.82
N VAL A 301 5.94 -1.89 -13.94
CA VAL A 301 6.87 -1.40 -14.98
C VAL A 301 6.76 -2.33 -16.18
N TRP A 302 5.87 -2.00 -17.12
CA TRP A 302 5.58 -2.82 -18.28
C TRP A 302 5.36 -1.93 -19.50
N TYR A 303 6.31 -1.94 -20.44
CA TYR A 303 6.30 -1.07 -21.61
C TYR A 303 5.47 -1.66 -22.75
N SER A 304 5.15 -0.84 -23.76
CA SER A 304 4.41 -1.27 -24.96
C SER A 304 5.12 -2.40 -25.71
N GLN A 305 6.46 -2.36 -25.78
CA GLN A 305 7.28 -3.41 -26.37
C GLN A 305 7.15 -4.76 -25.63
N ASP A 306 6.95 -4.73 -24.31
CA ASP A 306 6.75 -5.93 -23.51
C ASP A 306 5.35 -6.51 -23.79
N VAL A 307 4.33 -5.64 -23.90
CA VAL A 307 2.98 -6.04 -24.33
C VAL A 307 3.01 -6.70 -25.71
N GLU A 308 3.74 -6.11 -26.65
CA GLU A 308 3.88 -6.66 -27.99
C GLU A 308 4.59 -8.01 -27.99
N LYS A 309 5.69 -8.13 -27.25
CA LYS A 309 6.51 -9.34 -27.16
C LYS A 309 5.77 -10.50 -26.49
N TYR A 310 5.16 -10.25 -25.34
CA TYR A 310 4.57 -11.31 -24.52
C TYR A 310 3.06 -11.48 -24.70
N LYS A 311 2.42 -10.62 -25.51
CA LYS A 311 0.96 -10.59 -25.71
C LYS A 311 0.19 -10.56 -24.37
N HIS A 312 0.78 -9.88 -23.38
CA HIS A 312 0.27 -9.71 -22.04
C HIS A 312 0.30 -8.23 -21.67
N SER A 313 -0.86 -7.67 -21.24
CA SER A 313 -0.94 -6.31 -20.72
C SER A 313 -1.08 -6.35 -19.21
N SER A 314 0.02 -6.08 -18.51
CA SER A 314 0.04 -6.05 -17.05
C SER A 314 -0.88 -4.97 -16.45
N VAL A 315 -1.22 -3.92 -17.19
CA VAL A 315 -2.22 -2.91 -16.77
C VAL A 315 -3.64 -3.22 -17.28
N GLY A 316 -3.82 -4.28 -18.08
CA GLY A 316 -5.09 -4.60 -18.70
C GLY A 316 -5.57 -3.48 -19.66
N PRO A 317 -6.82 -2.98 -19.52
CA PRO A 317 -7.37 -1.95 -20.40
C PRO A 317 -6.94 -0.53 -20.05
N LEU A 318 -6.14 -0.34 -19.00
CA LEU A 318 -5.75 0.97 -18.51
C LEU A 318 -4.59 1.55 -19.31
N ARG A 319 -4.42 2.86 -19.22
CA ARG A 319 -3.28 3.58 -19.83
C ARG A 319 -2.19 3.82 -18.80
N GLY A 320 -0.94 3.79 -19.27
CA GLY A 320 0.22 4.13 -18.45
C GLY A 320 0.78 2.95 -17.68
N MET A 321 1.66 3.21 -16.73
CA MET A 321 2.36 2.26 -15.89
C MET A 321 2.84 2.96 -14.61
N LYS A 322 3.62 2.27 -13.78
CA LYS A 322 4.30 2.84 -12.61
C LYS A 322 4.79 4.26 -12.87
N GLY A 323 4.58 5.13 -11.91
CA GLY A 323 4.99 6.53 -11.96
C GLY A 323 4.01 7.46 -12.65
N ASP A 324 3.11 6.96 -13.51
CA ASP A 324 2.23 7.79 -14.34
C ASP A 324 1.01 8.33 -13.59
N ALA A 325 0.52 9.49 -14.01
CA ALA A 325 -0.73 10.07 -13.54
C ALA A 325 -1.97 9.41 -14.16
N TRP A 326 -1.79 8.57 -15.18
CA TRP A 326 -2.86 7.79 -15.82
C TRP A 326 -3.27 6.59 -14.98
N GLU A 327 -4.46 6.02 -15.25
CA GLU A 327 -5.07 4.96 -14.45
C GLU A 327 -4.14 3.76 -14.21
N GLY A 328 -3.35 3.34 -15.22
CA GLY A 328 -2.40 2.23 -15.10
C GLY A 328 -1.28 2.44 -14.07
N GLY A 329 -1.04 3.69 -13.65
CA GLY A 329 -0.07 4.00 -12.61
C GLY A 329 -0.56 3.75 -11.18
N HIS A 330 -1.86 3.87 -10.94
CA HIS A 330 -2.42 3.90 -9.58
C HIS A 330 -3.73 3.14 -9.37
N ARG A 331 -4.36 2.59 -10.42
CA ARG A 331 -5.56 1.75 -10.29
C ARG A 331 -5.14 0.31 -10.13
N MET A 332 -5.42 -0.26 -8.94
CA MET A 332 -4.86 -1.52 -8.49
C MET A 332 -5.91 -2.62 -8.39
N PRO A 333 -5.51 -3.90 -8.48
CA PRO A 333 -6.36 -4.97 -7.99
C PRO A 333 -6.58 -4.78 -6.49
N PHE A 334 -7.79 -4.99 -6.02
CA PHE A 334 -8.13 -4.95 -4.60
C PHE A 334 -9.21 -6.00 -4.33
N ILE A 335 -8.87 -6.99 -3.52
CA ILE A 335 -9.77 -8.09 -3.16
C ILE A 335 -9.87 -8.12 -1.63
N ALA A 336 -11.08 -8.12 -1.11
CA ALA A 336 -11.36 -8.29 0.32
C ALA A 336 -12.20 -9.55 0.54
N ARG A 337 -11.74 -10.45 1.44
CA ARG A 337 -12.42 -11.67 1.84
C ARG A 337 -12.61 -11.69 3.35
N TRP A 338 -13.84 -11.86 3.76
CA TRP A 338 -14.21 -12.10 5.16
C TRP A 338 -15.47 -12.96 5.14
N PRO A 339 -15.32 -14.28 5.24
CA PRO A 339 -16.46 -15.21 5.13
C PRO A 339 -17.59 -14.82 6.07
N SER A 340 -18.81 -15.14 5.68
CA SER A 340 -20.06 -14.77 6.39
C SER A 340 -20.37 -13.27 6.53
N HIS A 341 -19.42 -12.38 6.20
CA HIS A 341 -19.59 -10.93 6.28
C HIS A 341 -19.54 -10.25 4.91
N ILE A 342 -18.56 -10.61 4.08
CA ILE A 342 -18.40 -10.07 2.71
C ILE A 342 -19.06 -11.04 1.72
N PRO A 343 -19.98 -10.57 0.85
CA PRO A 343 -20.62 -11.43 -0.16
C PRO A 343 -19.58 -12.04 -1.10
N ALA A 344 -19.45 -13.36 -1.08
CA ALA A 344 -18.53 -14.13 -1.91
C ALA A 344 -18.80 -13.94 -3.41
N GLY A 345 -17.75 -13.92 -4.25
CA GLY A 345 -17.81 -13.76 -5.70
C GLY A 345 -18.34 -12.40 -6.17
N SER A 346 -18.62 -11.48 -5.25
CA SER A 346 -19.21 -10.19 -5.55
C SER A 346 -18.22 -9.16 -6.10
N ARG A 347 -18.74 -8.07 -6.67
CA ARG A 347 -17.95 -7.00 -7.26
C ARG A 347 -18.47 -5.63 -6.83
N SER A 348 -17.57 -4.72 -6.54
CA SER A 348 -17.84 -3.30 -6.27
C SER A 348 -17.20 -2.41 -7.33
N LYS A 349 -17.92 -1.35 -7.71
CA LYS A 349 -17.42 -0.23 -8.53
C LYS A 349 -17.21 1.03 -7.68
N GLU A 350 -17.26 0.91 -6.36
CA GLU A 350 -17.00 2.02 -5.46
C GLU A 350 -15.55 2.49 -5.62
N VAL A 351 -15.37 3.81 -5.67
CA VAL A 351 -14.04 4.42 -5.73
C VAL A 351 -13.44 4.37 -4.34
N ILE A 352 -12.42 3.57 -4.17
CA ILE A 352 -11.69 3.40 -2.91
C ILE A 352 -10.21 3.73 -3.06
N CYS A 353 -9.57 4.08 -1.95
CA CYS A 353 -8.13 4.38 -1.92
C CYS A 353 -7.46 3.68 -0.74
N HIS A 354 -6.19 3.37 -0.83
CA HIS A 354 -5.44 2.76 0.29
C HIS A 354 -5.41 3.66 1.54
N THR A 355 -5.55 4.98 1.38
CA THR A 355 -5.70 5.91 2.52
C THR A 355 -6.90 5.58 3.40
N ASP A 356 -7.89 4.84 2.90
CA ASP A 356 -9.14 4.56 3.59
C ASP A 356 -9.03 3.53 4.72
N MET A 357 -7.91 2.84 4.80
CA MET A 357 -7.76 1.73 5.74
C MET A 357 -7.77 2.18 7.20
N ILE A 358 -7.31 3.38 7.52
CA ILE A 358 -7.30 3.88 8.91
C ILE A 358 -8.74 4.14 9.42
N ALA A 359 -9.59 4.79 8.63
CA ALA A 359 -11.00 5.01 8.99
C ALA A 359 -11.80 3.70 8.97
N THR A 360 -11.43 2.76 8.11
CA THR A 360 -12.04 1.44 8.06
C THR A 360 -11.68 0.62 9.30
N ALA A 361 -10.42 0.66 9.74
CA ALA A 361 -9.98 0.02 10.97
C ALA A 361 -10.70 0.58 12.20
N ALA A 362 -10.82 1.90 12.30
CA ALA A 362 -11.58 2.55 13.35
C ALA A 362 -13.05 2.12 13.35
N ALA A 363 -13.68 2.01 12.16
CA ALA A 363 -15.07 1.55 12.05
C ALA A 363 -15.25 0.08 12.42
N ILE A 364 -14.30 -0.80 12.07
CA ILE A 364 -14.30 -2.22 12.46
C ILE A 364 -14.24 -2.34 13.99
N THR A 365 -13.44 -1.49 14.64
CA THR A 365 -13.18 -1.54 16.08
C THR A 365 -14.09 -0.62 16.90
N GLY A 366 -15.03 0.09 16.27
CA GLY A 366 -15.95 1.02 16.94
C GLY A 366 -15.27 2.26 17.53
N GLN A 367 -14.03 2.56 17.13
CA GLN A 367 -13.29 3.72 17.64
C GLN A 367 -13.61 5.00 16.86
N LYS A 368 -13.48 6.14 17.54
CA LYS A 368 -13.37 7.43 16.88
C LYS A 368 -11.93 7.74 16.53
N LEU A 369 -11.70 8.21 15.31
CA LEU A 369 -10.37 8.71 14.94
C LEU A 369 -10.06 10.01 15.67
N PRO A 370 -8.82 10.21 16.15
CA PRO A 370 -8.34 11.52 16.57
C PRO A 370 -8.45 12.54 15.43
N ALA A 371 -8.60 13.83 15.78
CA ALA A 371 -8.76 14.90 14.77
C ALA A 371 -7.58 15.02 13.80
N ASN A 372 -6.39 14.58 14.23
CA ASN A 372 -5.15 14.55 13.45
C ASN A 372 -4.86 13.18 12.85
N ALA A 373 -5.86 12.34 12.64
CA ALA A 373 -5.70 11.02 12.02
C ALA A 373 -6.61 10.87 10.80
N GLY A 374 -6.08 10.26 9.73
CA GLY A 374 -6.87 9.87 8.57
C GLY A 374 -7.54 11.04 7.85
N GLU A 375 -6.85 12.16 7.67
CA GLU A 375 -7.38 13.40 7.08
C GLU A 375 -7.94 13.22 5.67
N ASP A 376 -7.53 12.13 4.99
CA ASP A 376 -8.01 11.75 3.65
C ASP A 376 -8.60 10.33 3.63
N SER A 377 -8.97 9.80 4.79
CA SER A 377 -9.41 8.42 4.99
C SER A 377 -10.93 8.33 5.14
N TYR A 378 -11.55 7.47 4.36
CA TYR A 378 -13.00 7.22 4.36
C TYR A 378 -13.28 5.77 4.78
N ASN A 379 -14.35 5.55 5.50
CA ASN A 379 -14.73 4.23 6.00
C ASN A 379 -15.24 3.32 4.86
N LEU A 380 -14.49 2.26 4.54
CA LEU A 380 -14.83 1.26 3.51
C LEU A 380 -15.71 0.11 4.02
N LEU A 381 -15.93 -0.03 5.32
CA LEU A 381 -16.66 -1.17 5.88
C LEU A 381 -18.02 -1.41 5.23
N PRO A 382 -18.87 -0.38 4.96
CA PRO A 382 -20.12 -0.59 4.24
C PRO A 382 -19.94 -1.16 2.83
N ALA A 383 -18.87 -0.73 2.11
CA ALA A 383 -18.56 -1.26 0.79
C ALA A 383 -18.04 -2.69 0.84
N PHE A 384 -17.26 -3.04 1.85
CA PHE A 384 -16.82 -4.43 2.07
C PHE A 384 -18.02 -5.34 2.30
N LEU A 385 -18.94 -4.96 3.18
CA LEU A 385 -20.14 -5.71 3.52
C LEU A 385 -21.22 -5.75 2.41
N GLY A 386 -20.95 -5.11 1.27
CA GLY A 386 -21.90 -5.09 0.14
C GLY A 386 -23.14 -4.21 0.38
N LYS A 387 -23.13 -3.36 1.39
CA LYS A 387 -24.23 -2.44 1.67
C LYS A 387 -24.26 -1.33 0.61
N LYS A 388 -25.46 -1.01 0.11
CA LYS A 388 -25.66 0.14 -0.79
C LYS A 388 -25.42 1.43 0.02
N THR A 389 -24.51 2.26 -0.47
CA THR A 389 -24.21 3.57 0.10
C THR A 389 -24.28 4.65 -0.98
N LYS A 390 -24.42 5.90 -0.56
CA LYS A 390 -24.00 7.03 -1.41
C LYS A 390 -22.49 6.87 -1.68
N PRO A 391 -21.92 7.50 -2.72
CA PRO A 391 -20.47 7.48 -2.93
C PRO A 391 -19.74 7.78 -1.62
N ILE A 392 -18.79 6.92 -1.25
CA ILE A 392 -18.07 7.01 0.04
C ILE A 392 -17.31 8.33 0.14
N ARG A 393 -16.82 8.83 -1.01
CA ARG A 393 -16.02 10.05 -1.11
C ARG A 393 -16.52 11.00 -2.18
N GLU A 394 -16.28 12.29 -1.98
CA GLU A 394 -16.54 13.31 -2.99
C GLU A 394 -15.56 13.20 -4.16
N ALA A 395 -14.27 13.05 -3.85
CA ALA A 395 -13.20 12.94 -4.84
C ALA A 395 -12.02 12.15 -4.27
N THR A 396 -11.12 11.70 -5.14
CA THR A 396 -9.84 11.09 -4.78
C THR A 396 -8.69 11.78 -5.49
N VAL A 397 -7.51 11.83 -4.83
CA VAL A 397 -6.30 12.45 -5.38
C VAL A 397 -5.21 11.40 -5.54
N HIS A 398 -4.50 11.45 -6.67
CA HIS A 398 -3.41 10.53 -6.98
C HIS A 398 -2.17 11.32 -7.39
N GLN A 399 -1.03 11.01 -6.78
CA GLN A 399 0.23 11.68 -7.06
C GLN A 399 1.10 10.84 -7.99
N SER A 400 1.51 11.42 -9.11
CA SER A 400 2.49 10.79 -10.00
C SER A 400 3.92 10.94 -9.49
N SER A 401 4.88 10.21 -10.08
CA SER A 401 6.30 10.32 -9.71
C SER A 401 6.88 11.72 -9.97
N ARG A 402 6.34 12.48 -10.92
CA ARG A 402 6.67 13.89 -11.18
C ARG A 402 5.81 14.88 -10.39
N ARG A 403 5.08 14.38 -9.36
CA ARG A 403 4.21 15.16 -8.47
C ARG A 403 3.02 15.85 -9.17
N TYR A 404 2.54 15.33 -10.32
CA TYR A 404 1.24 15.72 -10.81
C TYR A 404 0.18 15.19 -9.83
N LEU A 405 -0.69 16.06 -9.34
CA LEU A 405 -1.79 15.71 -8.45
C LEU A 405 -3.05 15.58 -9.31
N ALA A 406 -3.29 14.37 -9.81
CA ALA A 406 -4.55 14.08 -10.49
C ALA A 406 -5.68 14.04 -9.47
N ILE A 407 -6.80 14.71 -9.78
CA ILE A 407 -8.02 14.64 -8.97
C ILE A 407 -9.16 14.01 -9.78
N ARG A 408 -9.88 13.09 -9.14
CA ARG A 408 -11.04 12.43 -9.72
C ARG A 408 -12.29 12.64 -8.88
N GLN A 409 -13.36 13.13 -9.51
CA GLN A 409 -14.70 13.23 -8.93
C GLN A 409 -15.72 12.52 -9.84
N GLY A 410 -16.30 11.45 -9.34
CA GLY A 410 -17.15 10.57 -10.13
C GLY A 410 -16.41 10.02 -11.37
N ASN A 411 -16.94 10.29 -12.56
CA ASN A 411 -16.32 9.83 -13.82
C ASN A 411 -15.25 10.79 -14.39
N TRP A 412 -15.08 11.99 -13.81
CA TRP A 412 -14.17 12.99 -14.34
C TRP A 412 -12.84 12.99 -13.62
N LYS A 413 -11.76 12.87 -14.39
CA LYS A 413 -10.38 12.93 -13.90
C LYS A 413 -9.64 14.08 -14.56
N LEU A 414 -9.09 14.98 -13.73
CA LEU A 414 -8.25 16.09 -14.12
C LEU A 414 -6.79 15.82 -13.76
N ILE A 415 -5.89 15.99 -14.70
CA ILE A 415 -4.43 15.93 -14.50
C ILE A 415 -3.88 17.33 -14.82
N PRO A 416 -3.29 18.06 -13.85
CA PRO A 416 -2.77 19.41 -14.05
C PRO A 416 -1.38 19.39 -14.72
N GLY A 417 -1.35 19.12 -16.01
CA GLY A 417 -0.15 19.05 -16.82
C GLY A 417 -0.32 18.13 -18.03
N LEU A 418 0.61 18.20 -18.96
CA LEU A 418 0.64 17.37 -20.16
C LEU A 418 1.75 16.32 -20.06
N GLY A 419 1.54 15.18 -20.74
CA GLY A 419 2.40 14.01 -20.63
C GLY A 419 1.95 13.06 -19.52
N SER A 420 2.70 12.00 -19.28
CA SER A 420 2.35 10.95 -18.30
C SER A 420 2.50 11.42 -16.84
N GLY A 421 3.35 12.42 -16.61
CA GLY A 421 3.78 12.77 -15.25
C GLY A 421 4.68 11.70 -14.60
N GLY A 422 5.13 10.70 -15.35
CA GLY A 422 5.84 9.55 -14.81
C GLY A 422 6.83 8.89 -15.78
N PHE A 423 6.76 7.56 -15.87
CA PHE A 423 7.75 6.75 -16.58
C PHE A 423 7.45 6.60 -18.07
N SER A 424 6.17 6.61 -18.48
CA SER A 424 5.80 6.63 -19.89
C SER A 424 6.27 7.91 -20.58
N LYS A 425 6.72 7.79 -21.81
CA LYS A 425 7.18 8.94 -22.60
C LYS A 425 6.05 9.49 -23.49
N PRO A 426 5.96 10.83 -23.66
CA PRO A 426 6.72 11.86 -22.94
C PRO A 426 6.23 12.03 -21.50
N SER A 427 7.16 12.13 -20.54
CA SER A 427 6.80 12.27 -19.11
C SER A 427 6.23 13.65 -18.78
N THR A 428 6.75 14.69 -19.42
CA THR A 428 6.25 16.07 -19.32
C THR A 428 6.26 16.71 -20.71
N VAL A 429 5.23 17.51 -21.00
CA VAL A 429 5.12 18.28 -22.23
C VAL A 429 4.84 19.73 -21.85
N LYS A 430 5.64 20.66 -22.37
CA LYS A 430 5.35 22.10 -22.26
C LYS A 430 4.25 22.44 -23.27
N PRO A 431 3.11 23.02 -22.84
CA PRO A 431 2.06 23.42 -23.79
C PRO A 431 2.57 24.51 -24.72
N LYS A 432 2.26 24.41 -26.01
CA LYS A 432 2.46 25.45 -26.99
C LYS A 432 1.29 26.44 -26.94
N LYS A 433 1.40 27.59 -27.61
CA LYS A 433 0.30 28.55 -27.72
C LYS A 433 -0.93 27.85 -28.35
N GLY A 434 -2.05 27.85 -27.62
CA GLY A 434 -3.29 27.18 -28.04
C GLY A 434 -3.48 25.76 -27.50
N ASP A 435 -2.45 25.14 -26.97
CA ASP A 435 -2.57 23.80 -26.30
C ASP A 435 -3.31 23.91 -24.96
N PRO A 436 -4.01 22.86 -24.56
CA PRO A 436 -4.56 22.78 -23.19
C PRO A 436 -3.44 22.76 -22.15
N ALA A 437 -3.65 23.40 -21.01
CA ALA A 437 -2.68 23.43 -19.92
C ALA A 437 -2.63 22.11 -19.10
N GLY A 438 -3.57 21.19 -19.35
CA GLY A 438 -3.69 19.92 -18.65
C GLY A 438 -4.53 18.90 -19.41
N GLN A 439 -4.91 17.84 -18.71
CA GLN A 439 -5.67 16.73 -19.28
C GLN A 439 -6.95 16.53 -18.47
N LEU A 440 -8.09 16.32 -19.17
CA LEU A 440 -9.37 15.97 -18.54
C LEU A 440 -9.97 14.77 -19.28
N TYR A 441 -10.33 13.74 -18.53
CA TYR A 441 -10.92 12.52 -19.08
C TYR A 441 -12.27 12.18 -18.44
N ASN A 442 -13.14 11.52 -19.21
CA ASN A 442 -14.37 10.92 -18.71
C ASN A 442 -14.20 9.39 -18.67
N LEU A 443 -13.80 8.85 -17.53
CA LEU A 443 -13.47 7.45 -17.35
C LEU A 443 -14.65 6.48 -17.56
N LYS A 444 -15.90 6.95 -17.56
CA LYS A 444 -17.06 6.11 -17.90
C LYS A 444 -17.00 5.65 -19.35
N ASN A 445 -16.58 6.54 -20.26
CA ASN A 445 -16.61 6.31 -21.71
C ASN A 445 -15.20 6.16 -22.30
N ASP A 446 -14.16 6.51 -21.55
CA ASP A 446 -12.76 6.53 -21.99
C ASP A 446 -11.85 6.11 -20.82
N LEU A 447 -11.93 4.84 -20.45
CA LEU A 447 -11.13 4.26 -19.35
C LEU A 447 -9.62 4.24 -19.70
N SER A 448 -9.31 4.22 -21.00
CA SER A 448 -7.94 4.23 -21.51
C SER A 448 -7.37 5.66 -21.71
N GLU A 449 -8.09 6.70 -21.28
CA GLU A 449 -7.62 8.10 -21.23
C GLU A 449 -7.02 8.58 -22.56
N LYS A 450 -7.71 8.28 -23.70
CA LYS A 450 -7.27 8.61 -25.05
C LYS A 450 -7.71 10.00 -25.52
N THR A 451 -8.86 10.49 -25.04
CA THR A 451 -9.49 11.71 -25.53
C THR A 451 -9.42 12.81 -24.47
N ASN A 452 -8.48 13.74 -24.64
CA ASN A 452 -8.36 14.91 -23.75
C ASN A 452 -9.50 15.91 -23.99
N LEU A 453 -10.35 16.10 -22.98
CA LEU A 453 -11.51 17.00 -23.01
C LEU A 453 -11.25 18.34 -22.31
N TYR A 454 -10.00 18.66 -21.93
CA TYR A 454 -9.65 19.84 -21.12
C TYR A 454 -10.18 21.14 -21.73
N ALA A 455 -9.89 21.41 -22.99
CA ALA A 455 -10.38 22.60 -23.71
C ALA A 455 -11.90 22.58 -23.95
N LYS A 456 -12.49 21.36 -24.09
CA LYS A 456 -13.92 21.20 -24.39
C LYS A 456 -14.83 21.29 -23.17
N ARG A 457 -14.30 21.22 -21.95
CA ARG A 457 -15.08 21.17 -20.68
C ARG A 457 -14.53 22.12 -19.61
N PRO A 458 -14.38 23.42 -19.88
CA PRO A 458 -13.73 24.38 -18.96
C PRO A 458 -14.43 24.50 -17.62
N LYS A 459 -15.75 24.34 -17.56
CA LYS A 459 -16.52 24.36 -16.29
C LYS A 459 -16.13 23.20 -15.36
N ILE A 460 -15.87 22.01 -15.92
CA ILE A 460 -15.44 20.83 -15.17
C ILE A 460 -14.00 21.02 -14.68
N VAL A 461 -13.12 21.49 -15.57
CA VAL A 461 -11.74 21.83 -15.19
C VAL A 461 -11.71 22.80 -14.01
N LYS A 462 -12.45 23.94 -14.09
CA LYS A 462 -12.51 24.93 -13.02
C LYS A 462 -12.99 24.31 -11.69
N ARG A 463 -14.04 23.49 -11.74
CA ARG A 463 -14.59 22.83 -10.54
C ARG A 463 -13.58 21.89 -9.88
N LEU A 464 -12.93 21.01 -10.66
CA LEU A 464 -11.98 20.04 -10.12
C LEU A 464 -10.70 20.71 -9.62
N THR A 465 -10.24 21.76 -10.31
CA THR A 465 -9.11 22.58 -9.82
C THR A 465 -9.45 23.23 -8.47
N ALA A 466 -10.61 23.85 -8.36
CA ALA A 466 -11.05 24.47 -7.11
C ALA A 466 -11.16 23.45 -5.97
N LEU A 467 -11.66 22.24 -6.24
CA LEU A 467 -11.76 21.17 -5.26
C LEU A 467 -10.38 20.68 -4.80
N LEU A 468 -9.44 20.53 -5.73
CA LEU A 468 -8.06 20.14 -5.39
C LEU A 468 -7.37 21.20 -4.51
N GLU A 469 -7.52 22.48 -4.86
CA GLU A 469 -6.97 23.58 -4.06
C GLU A 469 -7.63 23.69 -2.68
N LYS A 470 -8.94 23.41 -2.58
CA LYS A 470 -9.64 23.30 -1.31
C LYS A 470 -8.98 22.21 -0.42
N TYR A 471 -8.77 20.99 -0.92
CA TYR A 471 -8.16 19.89 -0.16
C TYR A 471 -6.72 20.20 0.28
N LYS A 472 -5.99 20.95 -0.52
CA LYS A 472 -4.63 21.42 -0.17
C LYS A 472 -4.69 22.45 0.95
N LYS A 473 -5.61 23.44 0.86
CA LYS A 473 -5.75 24.54 1.82
C LYS A 473 -6.28 24.05 3.18
N GLU A 474 -7.30 23.19 3.18
CA GLU A 474 -7.93 22.68 4.40
C GLU A 474 -7.11 21.57 5.08
N ASN A 475 -6.00 21.16 4.47
CA ASN A 475 -5.15 20.06 4.93
C ASN A 475 -5.89 18.74 5.19
N ARG A 476 -7.08 18.57 4.62
CA ARG A 476 -7.90 17.36 4.65
C ARG A 476 -8.89 17.31 3.49
N SER A 477 -9.33 16.10 3.12
CA SER A 477 -10.42 15.90 2.14
C SER A 477 -11.71 15.39 2.79
N THR A 478 -11.62 14.83 4.00
CA THR A 478 -12.79 14.41 4.79
C THR A 478 -13.43 15.59 5.51
N PRO A 479 -14.75 15.54 5.84
CA PRO A 479 -15.34 16.48 6.78
C PRO A 479 -14.55 16.51 8.10
N ALA A 480 -14.49 17.66 8.76
CA ALA A 480 -13.99 17.72 10.13
C ALA A 480 -14.94 16.93 11.05
N ASN A 481 -14.37 16.05 11.88
CA ASN A 481 -15.15 15.28 12.89
C ASN A 481 -15.63 16.18 13.99
#